data_0c11b32b5105e455afab4172f81f0634
#
_entry.id   0c11b32b5105e455afab4172f81f0634
#
_cell.length_a   1.000
_cell.length_b   1.000
_cell.length_c   1.000
_cell.angle_alpha   90.00
_cell.angle_beta   90.00
_cell.angle_gamma   90.00
#
_symmetry.space_group_name_H-M   'P 1'
#
loop_
_entity.id
_entity.type
_entity.pdbx_description
1 polymer ?
#
loop_
_entity_poly.entity_id
_entity_poly.type
_entity_poly.pdbx_seq_one_letter_code
_entity_poly.pdbx_strand_id
1 'polypeptide(L)'
;MSDRGDGLGRAPLIALAGALTIAFSAILVRQASVHPVTAAVYRCAYAIPVLGALAWREQRRYGPRAPGQQRLAIVAGVFFAADLIFWHEAIADVGAGLATVLGNLQVVIVPFAAWAVLHEPPGRRILAALPLTLLGVVLISGALESGAYGADPARGVLYGVLTGIAYAGFILILRHGNEDLRRPAGPLFDATVVAALVALAVALVLGVPDLAPAWPSAAWLGTLALSSQVVGWMLISMSLPRLPAAMTSMLLTVQPVGSVLLGIVLLGEDPSVLQLLGAALILAGLVSLARGRRASALSRHGDPQQDVEHDLRARQQAGDEERGAYQPRRQAEAPRDPRAHAGDDTAARRSREGLAPHQGDSLSARQPPSSRR
;
A
#
# COMPACT_ATOMS: atom_id res chain seq x y z
N MET A 1 -19.09 -23.19 5.33
CA MET A 1 -18.75 -22.74 3.95
C MET A 1 -19.58 -21.56 3.45
N SER A 2 -20.29 -20.84 4.33
CA SER A 2 -21.22 -19.71 3.96
C SER A 2 -20.69 -18.30 4.26
N ASP A 3 -19.46 -18.14 4.75
CA ASP A 3 -18.95 -16.84 5.24
C ASP A 3 -18.11 -16.03 4.23
N ARG A 4 -17.91 -16.55 3.00
CA ARG A 4 -17.15 -15.84 1.95
C ARG A 4 -17.99 -14.92 1.04
N GLY A 5 -19.32 -15.09 1.02
CA GLY A 5 -20.23 -14.29 0.16
C GLY A 5 -20.55 -12.92 0.72
N ASP A 6 -20.74 -12.79 2.03
CA ASP A 6 -21.20 -11.55 2.68
C ASP A 6 -20.11 -10.49 2.83
N GLY A 7 -18.84 -10.88 2.84
CA GLY A 7 -17.72 -9.95 2.96
C GLY A 7 -17.44 -9.12 1.73
N LEU A 8 -17.70 -9.66 0.53
CA LEU A 8 -17.49 -8.97 -0.75
C LEU A 8 -18.56 -7.90 -1.03
N GLY A 9 -19.81 -8.13 -0.58
CA GLY A 9 -20.92 -7.18 -0.76
C GLY A 9 -20.78 -5.90 0.10
N ARG A 10 -20.11 -6.00 1.26
CA ARG A 10 -19.96 -4.86 2.19
C ARG A 10 -18.68 -4.05 1.97
N ALA A 11 -17.66 -4.62 1.36
CA ALA A 11 -16.37 -3.95 1.16
C ALA A 11 -16.47 -2.59 0.41
N PRO A 12 -17.28 -2.43 -0.65
CA PRO A 12 -17.47 -1.13 -1.30
C PRO A 12 -18.09 -0.09 -0.39
N LEU A 13 -19.08 -0.48 0.43
CA LEU A 13 -19.71 0.43 1.38
C LEU A 13 -18.77 0.87 2.49
N ILE A 14 -17.93 -0.03 2.98
CA ILE A 14 -16.89 0.27 3.98
C ILE A 14 -15.85 1.24 3.39
N ALA A 15 -15.41 0.99 2.15
CA ALA A 15 -14.48 1.88 1.45
C ALA A 15 -15.10 3.27 1.22
N LEU A 16 -16.36 3.33 0.79
CA LEU A 16 -17.09 4.59 0.59
C LEU A 16 -17.24 5.36 1.90
N ALA A 17 -17.63 4.69 3.00
CA ALA A 17 -17.70 5.31 4.31
C ALA A 17 -16.36 5.87 4.76
N GLY A 18 -15.27 5.12 4.56
CA GLY A 18 -13.90 5.59 4.83
C GLY A 18 -13.53 6.82 3.99
N ALA A 19 -13.83 6.78 2.68
CA ALA A 19 -13.57 7.89 1.77
C ALA A 19 -14.34 9.16 2.15
N LEU A 20 -15.63 9.04 2.48
CA LEU A 20 -16.46 10.16 2.96
C LEU A 20 -15.95 10.72 4.30
N THR A 21 -15.57 9.85 5.23
CA THR A 21 -15.01 10.28 6.51
C THR A 21 -13.72 11.10 6.30
N ILE A 22 -12.86 10.67 5.37
CA ILE A 22 -11.64 11.42 5.05
C ILE A 22 -11.97 12.72 4.27
N ALA A 23 -13.02 12.75 3.43
CA ALA A 23 -13.44 13.97 2.75
C ALA A 23 -13.73 15.11 3.73
N PHE A 24 -14.30 14.81 4.90
CA PHE A 24 -14.52 15.79 5.97
C PHE A 24 -13.24 16.29 6.63
N SER A 25 -12.12 15.61 6.49
CA SER A 25 -10.89 15.98 7.21
C SER A 25 -10.40 17.38 6.88
N ALA A 26 -10.50 17.80 5.62
CA ALA A 26 -10.10 19.15 5.21
C ALA A 26 -10.96 20.24 5.87
N ILE A 27 -12.25 19.98 6.06
CA ILE A 27 -13.17 20.88 6.76
C ILE A 27 -12.77 21.00 8.24
N LEU A 28 -12.49 19.86 8.88
CA LEU A 28 -12.08 19.83 10.29
C LEU A 28 -10.76 20.57 10.53
N VAL A 29 -9.81 20.47 9.60
CA VAL A 29 -8.54 21.23 9.63
C VAL A 29 -8.83 22.73 9.57
N ARG A 30 -9.69 23.20 8.67
CA ARG A 30 -10.07 24.62 8.56
C ARG A 30 -10.78 25.12 9.82
N GLN A 31 -11.70 24.33 10.37
CA GLN A 31 -12.43 24.68 11.59
C GLN A 31 -11.52 24.73 12.84
N ALA A 32 -10.45 23.94 12.85
CA ALA A 32 -9.49 23.96 13.95
C ALA A 32 -8.77 25.32 14.06
N SER A 33 -8.64 26.07 12.97
CA SER A 33 -8.06 27.43 12.93
C SER A 33 -6.72 27.56 13.67
N VAL A 34 -5.84 26.55 13.49
CA VAL A 34 -4.48 26.51 14.06
C VAL A 34 -3.46 26.52 12.94
N HIS A 35 -2.19 26.74 13.29
CA HIS A 35 -1.10 26.62 12.31
C HIS A 35 -1.11 25.22 11.63
N PRO A 36 -0.89 25.14 10.30
CA PRO A 36 -0.94 23.86 9.56
C PRO A 36 -0.11 22.74 10.18
N VAL A 37 1.12 23.05 10.62
CA VAL A 37 2.00 22.07 11.28
C VAL A 37 1.44 21.60 12.63
N THR A 38 0.82 22.53 13.42
CA THR A 38 0.13 22.18 14.67
C THR A 38 -1.02 21.20 14.40
N ALA A 39 -1.80 21.43 13.34
CA ALA A 39 -2.85 20.49 12.94
C ALA A 39 -2.30 19.10 12.64
N ALA A 40 -1.15 19.01 11.94
CA ALA A 40 -0.48 17.72 11.65
C ALA A 40 -0.02 17.00 12.92
N VAL A 41 0.57 17.73 13.88
CA VAL A 41 1.00 17.18 15.18
C VAL A 41 -0.19 16.56 15.91
N TYR A 42 -1.26 17.34 16.13
CA TYR A 42 -2.39 16.89 16.96
C TYR A 42 -3.28 15.87 16.26
N ARG A 43 -3.43 15.94 14.95
CA ARG A 43 -4.08 14.87 14.16
C ARG A 43 -3.45 13.51 14.42
N CYS A 44 -2.12 13.45 14.45
CA CYS A 44 -1.40 12.22 14.73
C CYS A 44 -1.38 11.91 16.24
N ALA A 45 -1.05 12.86 17.09
CA ALA A 45 -0.90 12.65 18.54
C ALA A 45 -2.19 12.11 19.20
N TYR A 46 -3.35 12.68 18.87
CA TYR A 46 -4.63 12.24 19.44
C TYR A 46 -5.09 10.87 18.88
N ALA A 47 -4.59 10.46 17.73
CA ALA A 47 -4.87 9.14 17.17
C ALA A 47 -4.02 8.01 17.80
N ILE A 48 -2.82 8.34 18.34
CA ILE A 48 -1.87 7.37 18.90
C ILE A 48 -2.49 6.45 19.97
N PRO A 49 -3.24 6.92 20.97
CA PRO A 49 -3.78 6.04 22.01
C PRO A 49 -4.72 4.98 21.44
N VAL A 50 -5.60 5.38 20.51
CA VAL A 50 -6.59 4.47 19.92
C VAL A 50 -5.91 3.48 18.96
N LEU A 51 -5.07 3.97 18.05
CA LEU A 51 -4.31 3.10 17.13
C LEU A 51 -3.36 2.18 17.89
N GLY A 52 -2.74 2.66 18.97
CA GLY A 52 -1.89 1.87 19.84
C GLY A 52 -2.64 0.73 20.53
N ALA A 53 -3.84 0.99 21.04
CA ALA A 53 -4.68 -0.05 21.62
C ALA A 53 -5.09 -1.11 20.58
N LEU A 54 -5.43 -0.68 19.36
CA LEU A 54 -5.75 -1.59 18.24
C LEU A 54 -4.53 -2.41 17.82
N ALA A 55 -3.37 -1.77 17.63
CA ALA A 55 -2.12 -2.42 17.26
C ALA A 55 -1.66 -3.43 18.33
N TRP A 56 -1.81 -3.07 19.61
CA TRP A 56 -1.53 -3.98 20.72
C TRP A 56 -2.44 -5.21 20.72
N ARG A 57 -3.76 -5.04 20.43
CA ARG A 57 -4.71 -6.18 20.29
C ARG A 57 -4.31 -7.08 19.12
N GLU A 58 -3.92 -6.50 17.97
CA GLU A 58 -3.42 -7.24 16.82
C GLU A 58 -2.16 -8.04 17.18
N GLN A 59 -1.20 -7.41 17.86
CA GLN A 59 0.05 -8.06 18.28
C GLN A 59 -0.20 -9.21 19.26
N ARG A 60 -1.15 -9.04 20.20
CA ARG A 60 -1.54 -10.13 21.11
C ARG A 60 -2.21 -11.30 20.38
N ARG A 61 -3.00 -11.02 19.35
CA ARG A 61 -3.74 -12.04 18.61
C ARG A 61 -2.90 -12.80 17.58
N TYR A 62 -1.98 -12.10 16.92
CA TYR A 62 -1.24 -12.62 15.77
C TYR A 62 0.28 -12.69 15.99
N GLY A 63 0.78 -12.31 17.16
CA GLY A 63 2.21 -12.25 17.50
C GLY A 63 2.94 -10.99 17.00
N PRO A 64 4.26 -10.89 17.18
CA PRO A 64 5.05 -9.73 16.76
C PRO A 64 5.15 -9.65 15.22
N ARG A 65 5.33 -8.43 14.70
CA ARG A 65 5.61 -8.17 13.27
C ARG A 65 7.10 -8.34 12.98
N ALA A 66 7.45 -8.68 11.74
CA ALA A 66 8.84 -8.76 11.30
C ALA A 66 9.54 -7.39 11.41
N PRO A 67 10.81 -7.33 11.85
CA PRO A 67 11.54 -6.07 11.98
C PRO A 67 11.63 -5.25 10.69
N GLY A 68 11.70 -5.92 9.53
CA GLY A 68 11.69 -5.27 8.21
C GLY A 68 10.39 -4.50 7.95
N GLN A 69 9.25 -5.07 8.31
CA GLN A 69 7.94 -4.42 8.17
C GLN A 69 7.82 -3.19 9.09
N GLN A 70 8.38 -3.25 10.30
CA GLN A 70 8.41 -2.10 11.21
C GLN A 70 9.27 -0.97 10.66
N ARG A 71 10.46 -1.27 10.10
CA ARG A 71 11.33 -0.26 9.48
C ARG A 71 10.64 0.42 8.31
N LEU A 72 9.95 -0.31 7.46
CA LEU A 72 9.18 0.25 6.36
C LEU A 72 8.04 1.15 6.88
N ALA A 73 7.33 0.75 7.93
CA ALA A 73 6.30 1.58 8.55
C ALA A 73 6.88 2.89 9.13
N ILE A 74 8.09 2.86 9.70
CA ILE A 74 8.80 4.06 10.18
C ILE A 74 9.13 4.99 9.01
N VAL A 75 9.69 4.47 7.91
CA VAL A 75 9.98 5.28 6.71
C VAL A 75 8.69 5.85 6.11
N ALA A 76 7.63 5.03 6.03
CA ALA A 76 6.31 5.50 5.60
C ALA A 76 5.81 6.66 6.48
N GLY A 77 6.08 6.64 7.79
CA GLY A 77 5.71 7.70 8.72
C GLY A 77 6.37 9.05 8.43
N VAL A 78 7.61 9.06 7.93
CA VAL A 78 8.28 10.30 7.49
C VAL A 78 7.57 10.89 6.29
N PHE A 79 7.25 10.07 5.27
CA PHE A 79 6.47 10.51 4.11
C PHE A 79 5.08 10.97 4.51
N PHE A 80 4.46 10.30 5.49
CA PHE A 80 3.16 10.69 5.99
C PHE A 80 3.18 12.04 6.73
N ALA A 81 4.23 12.32 7.49
CA ALA A 81 4.43 13.64 8.11
C ALA A 81 4.52 14.75 7.04
N ALA A 82 5.34 14.52 6.01
CA ALA A 82 5.50 15.46 4.90
C ALA A 82 4.17 15.67 4.14
N ASP A 83 3.43 14.58 3.86
CA ASP A 83 2.09 14.62 3.27
C ASP A 83 1.15 15.51 4.08
N LEU A 84 1.03 15.27 5.38
CA LEU A 84 0.13 16.02 6.24
C LEU A 84 0.51 17.49 6.36
N ILE A 85 1.80 17.81 6.52
CA ILE A 85 2.27 19.19 6.62
C ILE A 85 1.96 19.94 5.32
N PHE A 86 2.37 19.40 4.18
CA PHE A 86 2.14 20.05 2.89
C PHE A 86 0.65 20.15 2.55
N TRP A 87 -0.14 19.14 2.87
CA TRP A 87 -1.58 19.19 2.63
C TRP A 87 -2.28 20.25 3.49
N HIS A 88 -1.90 20.40 4.76
CA HIS A 88 -2.46 21.44 5.63
C HIS A 88 -2.03 22.84 5.17
N GLU A 89 -0.79 23.02 4.69
CA GLU A 89 -0.35 24.28 4.07
C GLU A 89 -1.15 24.57 2.79
N ALA A 90 -1.34 23.57 1.93
CA ALA A 90 -2.17 23.73 0.72
C ALA A 90 -3.62 24.13 1.08
N ILE A 91 -4.21 23.57 2.16
CA ILE A 91 -5.54 23.96 2.63
C ILE A 91 -5.57 25.44 3.05
N ALA A 92 -4.53 25.92 3.72
CA ALA A 92 -4.45 27.32 4.13
C ALA A 92 -4.37 28.26 2.92
N ASP A 93 -3.68 27.86 1.86
CA ASP A 93 -3.37 28.71 0.71
C ASP A 93 -4.43 28.67 -0.40
N VAL A 94 -5.00 27.48 -0.72
CA VAL A 94 -5.89 27.28 -1.88
C VAL A 94 -7.27 26.76 -1.50
N GLY A 95 -7.49 26.54 -0.22
CA GLY A 95 -8.76 26.02 0.32
C GLY A 95 -8.81 24.50 0.42
N ALA A 96 -9.80 24.03 1.21
CA ALA A 96 -9.94 22.61 1.57
C ALA A 96 -10.26 21.71 0.36
N GLY A 97 -11.15 22.20 -0.52
CA GLY A 97 -11.57 21.46 -1.71
C GLY A 97 -10.44 21.25 -2.69
N LEU A 98 -9.81 22.34 -3.15
CA LEU A 98 -8.77 22.30 -4.17
C LEU A 98 -7.48 21.62 -3.67
N ALA A 99 -7.10 21.82 -2.41
CA ALA A 99 -5.96 21.14 -1.79
C ALA A 99 -6.14 19.60 -1.81
N THR A 100 -7.38 19.11 -1.58
CA THR A 100 -7.66 17.67 -1.62
C THR A 100 -7.62 17.12 -3.04
N VAL A 101 -8.05 17.90 -4.04
CA VAL A 101 -7.91 17.54 -5.47
C VAL A 101 -6.44 17.40 -5.85
N LEU A 102 -5.61 18.38 -5.46
CA LEU A 102 -4.17 18.39 -5.74
C LEU A 102 -3.44 17.23 -5.03
N GLY A 103 -3.75 16.93 -3.78
CA GLY A 103 -3.18 15.79 -3.06
C GLY A 103 -3.47 14.45 -3.75
N ASN A 104 -4.59 14.33 -4.48
CA ASN A 104 -4.91 13.13 -5.25
C ASN A 104 -4.10 12.96 -6.55
N LEU A 105 -3.24 13.92 -6.93
CA LEU A 105 -2.26 13.76 -8.00
C LEU A 105 -1.33 12.54 -7.78
N GLN A 106 -1.24 12.04 -6.56
CA GLN A 106 -0.55 10.79 -6.24
C GLN A 106 -0.95 9.62 -7.17
N VAL A 107 -2.19 9.59 -7.65
CA VAL A 107 -2.67 8.53 -8.58
C VAL A 107 -1.91 8.56 -9.91
N VAL A 108 -1.45 9.74 -10.34
CA VAL A 108 -0.60 9.92 -11.51
C VAL A 108 0.87 9.74 -11.14
N ILE A 109 1.29 10.26 -9.99
CA ILE A 109 2.69 10.26 -9.54
C ILE A 109 3.19 8.83 -9.26
N VAL A 110 2.38 7.99 -8.59
CA VAL A 110 2.74 6.60 -8.23
C VAL A 110 3.25 5.77 -9.42
N PRO A 111 2.59 5.76 -10.61
CA PRO A 111 3.10 5.04 -11.76
C PRO A 111 4.43 5.54 -12.29
N PHE A 112 4.69 6.85 -12.22
CA PHE A 112 5.99 7.40 -12.63
C PHE A 112 7.09 7.10 -11.62
N ALA A 113 6.77 7.12 -10.32
CA ALA A 113 7.68 6.67 -9.27
C ALA A 113 8.01 5.17 -9.42
N ALA A 114 7.01 4.33 -9.72
CA ALA A 114 7.21 2.92 -10.00
C ALA A 114 8.09 2.70 -11.25
N TRP A 115 7.91 3.51 -12.30
CA TRP A 115 8.78 3.46 -13.47
C TRP A 115 10.23 3.81 -13.13
N ALA A 116 10.45 4.86 -12.37
CA ALA A 116 11.79 5.29 -11.98
C ALA A 116 12.52 4.27 -11.10
N VAL A 117 11.80 3.58 -10.19
CA VAL A 117 12.38 2.66 -9.20
C VAL A 117 12.37 1.21 -9.68
N LEU A 118 11.25 0.77 -10.29
CA LEU A 118 11.02 -0.61 -10.69
C LEU A 118 11.21 -0.83 -12.20
N HIS A 119 11.51 0.22 -12.99
CA HIS A 119 11.63 0.22 -14.44
C HIS A 119 10.35 -0.28 -15.17
N GLU A 120 9.19 -0.15 -14.52
CA GLU A 120 7.89 -0.49 -15.09
C GLU A 120 7.30 0.73 -15.81
N PRO A 121 7.29 0.78 -17.16
CA PRO A 121 6.84 1.97 -17.89
C PRO A 121 5.36 2.27 -17.64
N PRO A 122 4.99 3.56 -17.48
CA PRO A 122 3.61 3.95 -17.30
C PRO A 122 2.78 3.59 -18.54
N GLY A 123 1.62 2.98 -18.32
CA GLY A 123 0.72 2.58 -19.39
C GLY A 123 0.21 3.80 -20.20
N ARG A 124 -0.17 3.59 -21.48
CA ARG A 124 -0.67 4.64 -22.38
C ARG A 124 -1.76 5.53 -21.79
N ARG A 125 -2.60 4.99 -20.91
CA ARG A 125 -3.68 5.75 -20.25
C ARG A 125 -3.15 6.76 -19.24
N ILE A 126 -2.08 6.41 -18.53
CA ILE A 126 -1.41 7.33 -17.60
C ILE A 126 -0.81 8.49 -18.38
N LEU A 127 -0.16 8.19 -19.52
CA LEU A 127 0.37 9.21 -20.42
C LEU A 127 -0.73 10.09 -21.01
N ALA A 128 -1.92 9.53 -21.31
CA ALA A 128 -3.08 10.31 -21.79
C ALA A 128 -3.72 11.18 -20.70
N ALA A 129 -3.71 10.75 -19.44
CA ALA A 129 -4.23 11.53 -18.31
C ALA A 129 -3.30 12.68 -17.90
N LEU A 130 -2.00 12.57 -18.18
CA LEU A 130 -0.99 13.54 -17.76
C LEU A 130 -1.26 14.96 -18.26
N PRO A 131 -1.54 15.23 -19.56
CA PRO A 131 -1.82 16.59 -20.02
C PRO A 131 -3.07 17.20 -19.38
N LEU A 132 -4.13 16.40 -19.13
CA LEU A 132 -5.31 16.87 -18.43
C LEU A 132 -4.99 17.28 -16.99
N THR A 133 -4.24 16.46 -16.28
CA THR A 133 -3.87 16.75 -14.88
C THR A 133 -2.95 17.95 -14.78
N LEU A 134 -1.96 18.09 -15.67
CA LEU A 134 -1.05 19.24 -15.70
C LEU A 134 -1.80 20.53 -16.02
N LEU A 135 -2.69 20.51 -17.04
CA LEU A 135 -3.54 21.66 -17.34
C LEU A 135 -4.41 22.04 -16.15
N GLY A 136 -5.02 21.05 -15.49
CA GLY A 136 -5.81 21.27 -14.28
C GLY A 136 -5.02 21.92 -13.15
N VAL A 137 -3.77 21.49 -12.92
CA VAL A 137 -2.85 22.11 -11.94
C VAL A 137 -2.59 23.59 -12.28
N VAL A 138 -2.32 23.89 -13.56
CA VAL A 138 -2.11 25.29 -14.03
C VAL A 138 -3.36 26.14 -13.82
N LEU A 139 -4.55 25.62 -14.11
CA LEU A 139 -5.80 26.36 -13.90
C LEU A 139 -6.06 26.63 -12.41
N ILE A 140 -5.77 25.68 -11.51
CA ILE A 140 -5.93 25.89 -10.06
C ILE A 140 -4.93 26.93 -9.51
N SER A 141 -3.74 27.03 -10.09
CA SER A 141 -2.68 27.91 -9.58
C SER A 141 -3.02 29.40 -9.65
N GLY A 142 -4.08 29.80 -10.35
CA GLY A 142 -4.42 31.19 -10.57
C GLY A 142 -3.49 31.93 -11.56
N ALA A 143 -2.56 31.21 -12.22
CA ALA A 143 -1.60 31.84 -13.16
C ALA A 143 -2.26 32.49 -14.38
N LEU A 144 -3.50 32.11 -14.69
CA LEU A 144 -4.25 32.57 -15.86
C LEU A 144 -5.36 33.57 -15.51
N GLU A 145 -5.51 33.97 -14.24
CA GLU A 145 -6.55 34.89 -13.79
C GLU A 145 -6.11 35.74 -12.59
N SER A 146 -6.71 36.91 -12.39
CA SER A 146 -6.41 37.79 -11.27
C SER A 146 -7.38 37.65 -10.07
N GLY A 147 -8.33 36.70 -10.13
CA GLY A 147 -9.39 36.52 -9.12
C GLY A 147 -9.44 35.10 -8.57
N ALA A 148 -8.34 34.34 -8.62
CA ALA A 148 -8.30 33.01 -8.08
C ALA A 148 -8.57 33.01 -6.57
N TYR A 149 -9.39 32.07 -6.11
CA TYR A 149 -9.67 31.88 -4.69
C TYR A 149 -8.45 31.32 -3.94
N GLY A 150 -8.24 31.81 -2.72
CA GLY A 150 -7.17 31.37 -1.84
C GLY A 150 -6.24 32.51 -1.43
N ALA A 151 -5.50 32.33 -0.34
CA ALA A 151 -4.54 33.33 0.13
C ALA A 151 -3.33 33.45 -0.82
N ASP A 152 -2.84 32.32 -1.31
CA ASP A 152 -1.76 32.20 -2.31
C ASP A 152 -1.97 30.94 -3.14
N PRO A 153 -2.78 31.00 -4.21
CA PRO A 153 -3.13 29.82 -5.01
C PRO A 153 -1.92 29.11 -5.63
N ALA A 154 -0.88 29.88 -6.02
CA ALA A 154 0.34 29.33 -6.62
C ALA A 154 1.14 28.52 -5.59
N ARG A 155 1.31 29.05 -4.38
CA ARG A 155 1.95 28.35 -3.26
C ARG A 155 1.13 27.15 -2.82
N GLY A 156 -0.19 27.28 -2.77
CA GLY A 156 -1.11 26.17 -2.47
C GLY A 156 -1.00 25.02 -3.48
N VAL A 157 -0.84 25.31 -4.77
CA VAL A 157 -0.57 24.30 -5.80
C VAL A 157 0.78 23.63 -5.58
N LEU A 158 1.85 24.39 -5.26
CA LEU A 158 3.16 23.81 -4.96
C LEU A 158 3.04 22.82 -3.80
N TYR A 159 2.42 23.22 -2.70
CA TYR A 159 2.19 22.34 -1.55
C TYR A 159 1.29 21.14 -1.90
N GLY A 160 0.27 21.33 -2.71
CA GLY A 160 -0.60 20.25 -3.18
C GLY A 160 0.14 19.20 -4.02
N VAL A 161 1.07 19.61 -4.88
CA VAL A 161 1.94 18.70 -5.65
C VAL A 161 2.91 17.96 -4.73
N LEU A 162 3.54 18.67 -3.77
CA LEU A 162 4.42 18.07 -2.77
C LEU A 162 3.65 17.05 -1.90
N THR A 163 2.40 17.36 -1.53
CA THR A 163 1.47 16.41 -0.90
C THR A 163 1.31 15.15 -1.74
N GLY A 164 1.01 15.31 -3.04
CA GLY A 164 0.84 14.17 -3.95
C GLY A 164 2.09 13.27 -4.02
N ILE A 165 3.28 13.86 -4.02
CA ILE A 165 4.57 13.13 -4.01
C ILE A 165 4.76 12.40 -2.67
N ALA A 166 4.59 13.10 -1.56
CA ALA A 166 4.75 12.54 -0.22
C ALA A 166 3.72 11.43 0.05
N TYR A 167 2.47 11.64 -0.32
CA TYR A 167 1.40 10.65 -0.21
C TYR A 167 1.67 9.40 -1.07
N ALA A 168 2.19 9.58 -2.29
CA ALA A 168 2.63 8.46 -3.13
C ALA A 168 3.72 7.62 -2.43
N GLY A 169 4.72 8.27 -1.86
CA GLY A 169 5.77 7.61 -1.08
C GLY A 169 5.21 6.86 0.13
N PHE A 170 4.35 7.50 0.90
CA PHE A 170 3.68 6.89 2.05
C PHE A 170 2.92 5.62 1.67
N ILE A 171 2.04 5.69 0.66
CA ILE A 171 1.22 4.54 0.24
C ILE A 171 2.09 3.40 -0.30
N LEU A 172 3.09 3.70 -1.14
CA LEU A 172 3.95 2.68 -1.73
C LEU A 172 4.75 1.93 -0.67
N ILE A 173 5.35 2.67 0.27
CA ILE A 173 6.18 2.07 1.33
C ILE A 173 5.30 1.32 2.33
N LEU A 174 4.18 1.91 2.75
CA LEU A 174 3.24 1.25 3.67
C LEU A 174 2.68 -0.04 3.07
N ARG A 175 2.32 -0.04 1.78
CA ARG A 175 1.85 -1.22 1.08
C ARG A 175 2.91 -2.32 1.03
N HIS A 176 4.17 -1.96 0.78
CA HIS A 176 5.28 -2.93 0.74
C HIS A 176 5.60 -3.51 2.13
N GLY A 177 5.38 -2.73 3.19
CA GLY A 177 5.58 -3.14 4.57
C GLY A 177 4.41 -3.89 5.21
N ASN A 178 3.23 -3.91 4.58
CA ASN A 178 2.02 -4.52 5.14
C ASN A 178 1.54 -5.72 4.33
N GLU A 179 2.23 -6.84 4.43
CA GLU A 179 1.86 -8.10 3.77
C GLU A 179 0.70 -8.82 4.48
N ASP A 180 0.56 -8.66 5.81
CA ASP A 180 -0.52 -9.29 6.59
C ASP A 180 -1.72 -8.36 6.73
N LEU A 181 -2.69 -8.53 5.84
CA LEU A 181 -3.93 -7.75 5.78
C LEU A 181 -4.87 -7.92 6.99
N ARG A 182 -4.54 -8.83 7.91
CA ARG A 182 -5.27 -9.01 9.18
C ARG A 182 -4.83 -8.01 10.25
N ARG A 183 -3.78 -7.23 9.98
CA ARG A 183 -3.12 -6.31 10.92
C ARG A 183 -3.02 -4.89 10.37
N PRO A 184 -4.13 -4.25 10.00
CA PRO A 184 -4.09 -2.90 9.43
C PRO A 184 -3.66 -1.84 10.44
N ALA A 185 -3.91 -2.03 11.73
CA ALA A 185 -3.63 -1.02 12.75
C ALA A 185 -2.13 -0.92 13.10
N GLY A 186 -1.40 -2.04 13.09
CA GLY A 186 0.01 -2.04 13.48
C GLY A 186 0.89 -1.11 12.64
N PRO A 187 0.96 -1.27 11.30
CA PRO A 187 1.73 -0.39 10.42
C PRO A 187 1.23 1.06 10.44
N LEU A 188 -0.08 1.27 10.52
CA LEU A 188 -0.68 2.60 10.63
C LEU A 188 -0.29 3.29 11.93
N PHE A 189 -0.26 2.57 13.05
CA PHE A 189 0.18 3.08 14.35
C PHE A 189 1.64 3.55 14.29
N ASP A 190 2.57 2.71 13.80
CA ASP A 190 3.99 3.06 13.71
C ASP A 190 4.20 4.30 12.83
N ALA A 191 3.56 4.34 11.64
CA ALA A 191 3.64 5.48 10.75
C ALA A 191 3.06 6.76 11.39
N THR A 192 1.95 6.64 12.14
CA THR A 192 1.33 7.78 12.82
C THR A 192 2.20 8.31 13.97
N VAL A 193 2.86 7.43 14.74
CA VAL A 193 3.81 7.85 15.78
C VAL A 193 4.97 8.61 15.17
N VAL A 194 5.58 8.07 14.13
CA VAL A 194 6.69 8.76 13.45
C VAL A 194 6.23 10.07 12.84
N ALA A 195 5.05 10.12 12.22
CA ALA A 195 4.51 11.35 11.67
C ALA A 195 4.29 12.41 12.74
N ALA A 196 3.77 12.04 13.92
CA ALA A 196 3.63 12.96 15.05
C ALA A 196 4.98 13.54 15.50
N LEU A 197 5.99 12.67 15.64
CA LEU A 197 7.34 13.08 16.08
C LEU A 197 8.03 13.98 15.04
N VAL A 198 7.94 13.65 13.76
CA VAL A 198 8.52 14.47 12.67
C VAL A 198 7.80 15.81 12.57
N ALA A 199 6.45 15.83 12.62
CA ALA A 199 5.68 17.08 12.59
C ALA A 199 6.00 17.95 13.81
N LEU A 200 6.15 17.35 15.01
CA LEU A 200 6.55 18.08 16.21
C LEU A 200 7.97 18.65 16.07
N ALA A 201 8.92 17.87 15.56
CA ALA A 201 10.28 18.35 15.31
C ALA A 201 10.29 19.54 14.34
N VAL A 202 9.50 19.46 13.25
CA VAL A 202 9.33 20.57 12.30
C VAL A 202 8.72 21.79 12.99
N ALA A 203 7.67 21.61 13.81
CA ALA A 203 7.05 22.70 14.56
C ALA A 203 8.03 23.42 15.47
N LEU A 204 8.88 22.66 16.17
CA LEU A 204 9.89 23.22 17.06
C LEU A 204 11.01 23.95 16.29
N VAL A 205 11.47 23.40 15.18
CA VAL A 205 12.51 24.03 14.33
C VAL A 205 12.00 25.32 13.69
N LEU A 206 10.74 25.34 13.27
CA LEU A 206 10.12 26.54 12.66
C LEU A 206 9.67 27.55 13.71
N GLY A 207 9.77 27.23 14.99
CA GLY A 207 9.30 28.12 16.08
C GLY A 207 7.81 28.39 16.01
N VAL A 208 7.00 27.37 15.64
CA VAL A 208 5.54 27.52 15.54
C VAL A 208 4.98 27.94 16.91
N PRO A 209 4.32 29.11 17.00
CA PRO A 209 4.01 29.73 18.30
C PRO A 209 2.87 29.03 19.05
N ASP A 210 2.02 28.26 18.34
CA ASP A 210 0.77 27.74 18.90
C ASP A 210 0.76 26.21 18.94
N LEU A 211 1.61 25.64 19.80
CA LEU A 211 1.65 24.20 20.07
C LEU A 211 0.70 23.76 21.19
N ALA A 212 -0.12 24.65 21.75
CA ALA A 212 -1.11 24.34 22.77
C ALA A 212 -2.50 24.83 22.33
N PRO A 213 -3.18 24.08 21.43
CA PRO A 213 -4.47 24.50 20.91
C PRO A 213 -5.49 24.65 22.05
N ALA A 214 -6.09 25.84 22.14
CA ALA A 214 -7.14 26.12 23.08
C ALA A 214 -8.46 25.48 22.62
N TRP A 215 -9.47 25.50 23.51
CA TRP A 215 -10.84 25.19 23.12
C TRP A 215 -11.40 26.32 22.24
N PRO A 216 -12.12 26.07 21.10
CA PRO A 216 -12.61 24.77 20.62
C PRO A 216 -11.67 24.07 19.65
N SER A 217 -10.51 24.64 19.29
CA SER A 217 -9.57 24.06 18.30
C SER A 217 -9.14 22.65 18.69
N ALA A 218 -8.85 22.40 19.97
CA ALA A 218 -8.50 21.07 20.48
C ALA A 218 -9.60 20.02 20.20
N ALA A 219 -10.88 20.41 20.28
CA ALA A 219 -12.00 19.52 19.98
C ALA A 219 -12.09 19.18 18.48
N TRP A 220 -11.87 20.16 17.60
CA TRP A 220 -11.85 19.94 16.16
C TRP A 220 -10.70 19.01 15.77
N LEU A 221 -9.51 19.20 16.36
CA LEU A 221 -8.36 18.34 16.15
C LEU A 221 -8.58 16.91 16.68
N GLY A 222 -9.25 16.78 17.84
CA GLY A 222 -9.66 15.48 18.37
C GLY A 222 -10.64 14.77 17.45
N THR A 223 -11.64 15.49 16.93
CA THR A 223 -12.59 14.96 15.95
C THR A 223 -11.89 14.55 14.66
N LEU A 224 -10.96 15.35 14.15
CA LEU A 224 -10.12 15.04 12.98
C LEU A 224 -9.32 13.75 13.21
N ALA A 225 -8.65 13.64 14.36
CA ALA A 225 -7.86 12.46 14.69
C ALA A 225 -8.72 11.20 14.77
N LEU A 226 -9.84 11.24 15.48
CA LEU A 226 -10.68 10.05 15.66
C LEU A 226 -11.44 9.67 14.38
N SER A 227 -12.05 10.65 13.69
CA SER A 227 -12.82 10.36 12.47
C SER A 227 -11.90 9.98 11.30
N SER A 228 -10.99 10.85 10.92
CA SER A 228 -10.19 10.68 9.71
C SER A 228 -8.98 9.77 9.92
N GLN A 229 -8.15 10.03 10.96
CA GLN A 229 -6.92 9.30 11.16
C GLN A 229 -7.14 7.88 11.70
N VAL A 230 -8.12 7.68 12.59
CA VAL A 230 -8.44 6.35 13.10
C VAL A 230 -9.50 5.69 12.22
N VAL A 231 -10.75 6.19 12.22
CA VAL A 231 -11.86 5.50 11.57
C VAL A 231 -11.68 5.47 10.06
N GLY A 232 -11.42 6.60 9.42
CA GLY A 232 -11.28 6.70 7.96
C GLY A 232 -10.18 5.78 7.42
N TRP A 233 -8.96 5.87 7.98
CA TRP A 233 -7.84 5.03 7.55
C TRP A 233 -8.03 3.56 7.89
N MET A 234 -8.65 3.21 9.02
CA MET A 234 -8.97 1.81 9.33
C MET A 234 -9.98 1.22 8.35
N LEU A 235 -11.06 1.94 8.01
CA LEU A 235 -12.05 1.49 7.03
C LEU A 235 -11.42 1.29 5.64
N ILE A 236 -10.56 2.21 5.21
CA ILE A 236 -9.84 2.08 3.95
C ILE A 236 -8.88 0.88 4.02
N SER A 237 -8.04 0.79 5.04
CA SER A 237 -7.06 -0.30 5.18
C SER A 237 -7.71 -1.69 5.22
N MET A 238 -8.90 -1.81 5.78
CA MET A 238 -9.67 -3.06 5.84
C MET A 238 -10.34 -3.41 4.50
N SER A 239 -10.72 -2.43 3.70
CA SER A 239 -11.50 -2.63 2.47
C SER A 239 -10.62 -2.78 1.22
N LEU A 240 -9.52 -2.03 1.13
CA LEU A 240 -8.62 -1.99 -0.03
C LEU A 240 -8.19 -3.37 -0.55
N PRO A 241 -7.79 -4.32 0.32
CA PRO A 241 -7.35 -5.63 -0.13
C PRO A 241 -8.47 -6.52 -0.70
N ARG A 242 -9.73 -6.18 -0.39
CA ARG A 242 -10.91 -6.93 -0.78
C ARG A 242 -11.55 -6.41 -2.06
N LEU A 243 -11.07 -5.28 -2.58
CA LEU A 243 -11.64 -4.62 -3.74
C LEU A 243 -10.71 -4.67 -4.94
N PRO A 244 -11.25 -4.85 -6.16
CA PRO A 244 -10.49 -4.64 -7.38
C PRO A 244 -9.90 -3.22 -7.41
N ALA A 245 -8.66 -3.07 -7.87
CA ALA A 245 -7.96 -1.79 -7.89
C ALA A 245 -8.75 -0.67 -8.60
N ALA A 246 -9.51 -1.00 -9.65
CA ALA A 246 -10.35 -0.05 -10.36
C ALA A 246 -11.51 0.48 -9.49
N MET A 247 -12.18 -0.40 -8.75
CA MET A 247 -13.27 -0.02 -7.84
C MET A 247 -12.72 0.82 -6.68
N THR A 248 -11.59 0.44 -6.12
CA THR A 248 -10.89 1.22 -5.09
C THR A 248 -10.60 2.65 -5.57
N SER A 249 -10.00 2.82 -6.74
CA SER A 249 -9.69 4.15 -7.29
C SER A 249 -10.95 5.00 -7.51
N MET A 250 -12.05 4.39 -7.98
CA MET A 250 -13.32 5.10 -8.14
C MET A 250 -13.91 5.55 -6.80
N LEU A 251 -13.86 4.69 -5.78
CA LEU A 251 -14.38 5.03 -4.44
C LEU A 251 -13.53 6.13 -3.78
N LEU A 252 -12.22 6.07 -3.92
CA LEU A 252 -11.32 7.10 -3.36
C LEU A 252 -11.48 8.46 -4.05
N THR A 253 -11.94 8.52 -5.32
CA THR A 253 -12.23 9.79 -6.01
C THR A 253 -13.41 10.55 -5.39
N VAL A 254 -14.23 9.88 -4.56
CA VAL A 254 -15.27 10.55 -3.77
C VAL A 254 -14.67 11.55 -2.77
N GLN A 255 -13.45 11.31 -2.28
CA GLN A 255 -12.80 12.22 -1.32
C GLN A 255 -12.61 13.63 -1.89
N PRO A 256 -11.91 13.84 -3.01
CA PRO A 256 -11.70 15.19 -3.54
C PRO A 256 -13.00 15.83 -4.03
N VAL A 257 -13.93 15.06 -4.60
CA VAL A 257 -15.25 15.59 -4.98
C VAL A 257 -16.03 16.04 -3.75
N GLY A 258 -16.08 15.18 -2.73
CA GLY A 258 -16.71 15.49 -1.46
C GLY A 258 -16.10 16.72 -0.78
N SER A 259 -14.77 16.83 -0.75
CA SER A 259 -14.06 17.97 -0.13
C SER A 259 -14.34 19.30 -0.85
N VAL A 260 -14.39 19.30 -2.20
CA VAL A 260 -14.80 20.53 -2.95
C VAL A 260 -16.21 20.94 -2.62
N LEU A 261 -17.17 20.02 -2.67
CA LEU A 261 -18.55 20.32 -2.35
C LEU A 261 -18.72 20.79 -0.89
N LEU A 262 -18.07 20.12 0.06
CA LEU A 262 -18.12 20.50 1.48
C LEU A 262 -17.41 21.83 1.73
N GLY A 263 -16.30 22.12 1.04
CA GLY A 263 -15.61 23.42 1.11
C GLY A 263 -16.52 24.57 0.69
N ILE A 264 -17.21 24.41 -0.44
CA ILE A 264 -18.18 25.41 -0.92
C ILE A 264 -19.35 25.56 0.06
N VAL A 265 -19.98 24.45 0.47
CA VAL A 265 -21.22 24.49 1.25
C VAL A 265 -21.00 24.85 2.72
N LEU A 266 -19.95 24.30 3.37
CA LEU A 266 -19.73 24.44 4.81
C LEU A 266 -18.75 25.54 5.17
N LEU A 267 -17.78 25.82 4.30
CA LEU A 267 -16.75 26.85 4.57
C LEU A 267 -16.97 28.14 3.77
N GLY A 268 -17.93 28.15 2.83
CA GLY A 268 -18.16 29.30 1.96
C GLY A 268 -16.98 29.54 1.01
N GLU A 269 -16.21 28.49 0.65
CA GLU A 269 -15.17 28.61 -0.36
C GLU A 269 -15.81 29.00 -1.69
N ASP A 270 -15.18 29.94 -2.40
CA ASP A 270 -15.66 30.45 -3.70
C ASP A 270 -14.57 30.29 -4.77
N PRO A 271 -14.23 29.04 -5.16
CA PRO A 271 -13.25 28.80 -6.21
C PRO A 271 -13.71 29.42 -7.52
N SER A 272 -12.81 30.06 -8.25
CA SER A 272 -13.11 30.63 -9.56
C SER A 272 -13.57 29.56 -10.54
N VAL A 273 -14.22 29.98 -11.65
CA VAL A 273 -14.63 29.05 -12.71
C VAL A 273 -13.42 28.31 -13.31
N LEU A 274 -12.27 28.98 -13.47
CA LEU A 274 -11.06 28.34 -13.96
C LEU A 274 -10.50 27.31 -12.96
N GLN A 275 -10.52 27.62 -11.67
CA GLN A 275 -10.11 26.68 -10.62
C GLN A 275 -11.02 25.45 -10.55
N LEU A 276 -12.34 25.64 -10.67
CA LEU A 276 -13.31 24.53 -10.74
C LEU A 276 -13.12 23.67 -12.00
N LEU A 277 -12.85 24.31 -13.14
CA LEU A 277 -12.52 23.61 -14.38
C LEU A 277 -11.22 22.82 -14.22
N GLY A 278 -10.21 23.40 -13.58
CA GLY A 278 -8.94 22.72 -13.25
C GLY A 278 -9.16 21.48 -12.38
N ALA A 279 -9.96 21.63 -11.31
CA ALA A 279 -10.36 20.51 -10.45
C ALA A 279 -11.09 19.41 -11.24
N ALA A 280 -12.04 19.80 -12.13
CA ALA A 280 -12.76 18.86 -12.97
C ALA A 280 -11.86 18.11 -13.96
N LEU A 281 -10.85 18.77 -14.54
CA LEU A 281 -9.87 18.15 -15.43
C LEU A 281 -9.00 17.12 -14.68
N ILE A 282 -8.49 17.48 -13.49
CA ILE A 282 -7.73 16.52 -12.65
C ILE A 282 -8.62 15.31 -12.33
N LEU A 283 -9.85 15.54 -11.85
CA LEU A 283 -10.76 14.44 -11.51
C LEU A 283 -11.11 13.58 -12.72
N ALA A 284 -11.32 14.18 -13.91
CA ALA A 284 -11.54 13.43 -15.14
C ALA A 284 -10.34 12.57 -15.51
N GLY A 285 -9.11 13.09 -15.37
CA GLY A 285 -7.87 12.33 -15.52
C GLY A 285 -7.81 11.13 -14.57
N LEU A 286 -8.09 11.34 -13.28
CA LEU A 286 -8.09 10.28 -12.28
C LEU A 286 -9.14 9.19 -12.56
N VAL A 287 -10.37 9.59 -12.93
CA VAL A 287 -11.46 8.66 -13.28
C VAL A 287 -11.13 7.86 -14.55
N SER A 288 -10.50 8.49 -15.55
CA SER A 288 -10.10 7.80 -16.78
C SER A 288 -9.10 6.66 -16.50
N LEU A 289 -8.18 6.88 -15.55
CA LEU A 289 -7.23 5.86 -15.10
C LEU A 289 -7.93 4.70 -14.36
N ALA A 290 -8.92 5.01 -13.52
CA ALA A 290 -9.68 4.02 -12.78
C ALA A 290 -10.48 3.09 -13.70
N ARG A 291 -11.18 3.64 -14.72
CA ARG A 291 -11.97 2.87 -15.71
C ARG A 291 -11.09 1.96 -16.57
N GLY A 292 -9.90 2.42 -16.90
CA GLY A 292 -8.99 1.68 -17.75
C GLY A 292 -8.45 0.40 -17.13
N ARG A 293 -8.24 0.37 -15.82
CA ARG A 293 -7.83 -0.84 -15.10
C ARG A 293 -8.92 -1.91 -15.11
N ARG A 294 -10.20 -1.53 -15.13
CA ARG A 294 -11.34 -2.45 -15.22
C ARG A 294 -11.38 -3.18 -16.58
N ALA A 295 -11.16 -2.48 -17.68
CA ALA A 295 -11.12 -3.08 -19.00
C ALA A 295 -9.95 -4.07 -19.17
N SER A 296 -8.75 -3.74 -18.65
CA SER A 296 -7.59 -4.63 -18.69
C SER A 296 -7.70 -5.84 -17.75
N ALA A 297 -8.42 -5.72 -16.64
CA ALA A 297 -8.70 -6.85 -15.75
C ALA A 297 -9.71 -7.81 -16.38
N LEU A 298 -10.72 -7.28 -17.06
CA LEU A 298 -11.73 -8.08 -17.80
C LEU A 298 -11.10 -8.78 -19.02
N SER A 299 -10.15 -8.13 -19.71
CA SER A 299 -9.46 -8.76 -20.84
C SER A 299 -8.42 -9.82 -20.42
N ARG A 300 -7.92 -9.79 -19.18
CA ARG A 300 -7.05 -10.85 -18.63
C ARG A 300 -7.81 -12.04 -18.06
N HIS A 301 -9.09 -11.87 -17.73
CA HIS A 301 -10.04 -12.95 -17.43
C HIS A 301 -10.85 -13.29 -18.69
N GLY A 302 -10.31 -12.93 -19.84
CA GLY A 302 -10.95 -13.09 -21.11
C GLY A 302 -10.88 -14.52 -21.61
N ASP A 303 -12.04 -15.00 -21.88
CA ASP A 303 -12.39 -16.23 -22.54
C ASP A 303 -12.26 -17.49 -21.67
N PRO A 304 -13.36 -17.86 -20.97
CA PRO A 304 -13.44 -19.15 -20.28
C PRO A 304 -13.14 -20.32 -21.23
N GLN A 305 -13.25 -20.12 -22.56
CA GLN A 305 -12.90 -21.12 -23.56
C GLN A 305 -11.39 -21.27 -23.72
N GLN A 306 -10.59 -20.19 -23.60
CA GLN A 306 -9.11 -20.29 -23.66
C GLN A 306 -8.53 -20.93 -22.40
N ASP A 307 -9.08 -20.65 -21.21
CA ASP A 307 -8.65 -21.31 -19.97
C ASP A 307 -9.00 -22.80 -19.97
N VAL A 308 -10.18 -23.17 -20.50
CA VAL A 308 -10.60 -24.57 -20.67
C VAL A 308 -9.73 -25.27 -21.73
N GLU A 309 -9.42 -24.59 -22.84
CA GLU A 309 -8.58 -25.16 -23.90
C GLU A 309 -7.11 -25.33 -23.44
N HIS A 310 -6.60 -24.41 -22.61
CA HIS A 310 -5.27 -24.52 -22.00
C HIS A 310 -5.22 -25.66 -20.96
N ASP A 311 -6.25 -25.81 -20.13
CA ASP A 311 -6.36 -26.91 -19.15
C ASP A 311 -6.54 -28.27 -19.85
N LEU A 312 -7.29 -28.33 -20.96
CA LEU A 312 -7.43 -29.52 -21.78
C LEU A 312 -6.11 -29.91 -22.47
N ARG A 313 -5.36 -28.95 -22.99
CA ARG A 313 -4.03 -29.21 -23.58
C ARG A 313 -3.01 -29.69 -22.54
N ALA A 314 -3.02 -29.07 -21.35
CA ALA A 314 -2.17 -29.49 -20.22
C ALA A 314 -2.51 -30.93 -19.77
N ARG A 315 -3.78 -31.30 -19.70
CA ARG A 315 -4.23 -32.67 -19.37
C ARG A 315 -3.90 -33.68 -20.49
N GLN A 316 -3.97 -33.30 -21.76
CA GLN A 316 -3.56 -34.14 -22.86
C GLN A 316 -2.07 -34.38 -22.84
N GLN A 317 -1.23 -33.36 -22.60
CA GLN A 317 0.22 -33.51 -22.47
C GLN A 317 0.62 -34.42 -21.29
N ALA A 318 -0.01 -34.25 -20.13
CA ALA A 318 0.22 -35.11 -18.99
C ALA A 318 -0.21 -36.58 -19.24
N GLY A 319 -1.30 -36.81 -19.98
CA GLY A 319 -1.75 -38.13 -20.37
C GLY A 319 -0.83 -38.81 -21.42
N ASP A 320 -0.23 -38.04 -22.30
CA ASP A 320 0.74 -38.55 -23.29
C ASP A 320 2.10 -38.83 -22.63
N GLU A 321 2.55 -38.08 -21.65
CA GLU A 321 3.74 -38.38 -20.83
C GLU A 321 3.56 -39.66 -20.00
N GLU A 322 2.37 -39.88 -19.38
CA GLU A 322 2.07 -41.10 -18.67
C GLU A 322 1.99 -42.31 -19.61
N ARG A 323 1.47 -42.16 -20.83
CA ARG A 323 1.46 -43.21 -21.86
C ARG A 323 2.85 -43.51 -22.43
N GLY A 324 3.69 -42.48 -22.57
CA GLY A 324 5.09 -42.64 -23.00
C GLY A 324 5.97 -43.34 -21.96
N ALA A 325 5.62 -43.18 -20.64
CA ALA A 325 6.33 -43.87 -19.55
C ALA A 325 5.90 -45.34 -19.36
N TYR A 326 4.76 -45.75 -19.96
CA TYR A 326 4.31 -47.13 -19.94
C TYR A 326 4.73 -47.86 -21.23
N GLN A 327 6.03 -48.12 -21.43
CA GLN A 327 6.50 -49.16 -22.31
C GLN A 327 6.50 -50.50 -21.57
N PRO A 328 5.68 -51.49 -21.96
CA PRO A 328 5.78 -52.81 -21.36
C PRO A 328 7.11 -53.44 -21.76
N ARG A 329 7.95 -53.71 -20.77
CA ARG A 329 9.08 -54.64 -20.92
C ARG A 329 8.53 -56.03 -21.36
N ARG A 330 8.37 -56.20 -22.65
CA ARG A 330 8.21 -57.55 -23.25
C ARG A 330 9.38 -57.78 -24.16
N GLN A 331 10.08 -58.86 -23.81
CA GLN A 331 11.07 -59.66 -24.54
C GLN A 331 12.48 -59.55 -23.99
N ALA A 332 12.75 -60.40 -23.02
CA ALA A 332 13.98 -61.21 -22.96
C ALA A 332 13.93 -62.07 -21.69
N GLU A 333 13.41 -63.27 -21.83
CA GLU A 333 13.90 -64.45 -21.11
C GLU A 333 13.16 -65.66 -21.63
N ALA A 334 13.81 -66.34 -22.63
CA ALA A 334 13.56 -67.69 -22.95
C ALA A 334 14.44 -68.59 -22.04
N PRO A 335 13.93 -69.70 -21.53
CA PRO A 335 14.65 -70.54 -20.57
C PRO A 335 15.71 -71.33 -21.31
N ARG A 336 17.00 -71.27 -20.90
CA ARG A 336 18.07 -72.11 -21.32
C ARG A 336 18.05 -73.38 -20.50
N ASP A 337 17.99 -74.54 -21.27
CA ASP A 337 18.10 -75.91 -20.86
C ASP A 337 19.41 -76.21 -20.10
N PRO A 338 19.38 -76.90 -18.94
CA PRO A 338 20.56 -77.25 -18.19
C PRO A 338 21.03 -78.66 -18.55
N ARG A 339 21.73 -78.84 -19.68
CA ARG A 339 22.55 -80.07 -19.95
C ARG A 339 23.55 -79.79 -21.08
N ALA A 340 24.82 -79.51 -20.71
CA ALA A 340 25.97 -80.02 -21.38
C ALA A 340 27.27 -79.49 -20.77
N HIS A 341 27.99 -80.48 -20.32
CA HIS A 341 29.46 -80.69 -20.29
C HIS A 341 30.31 -80.05 -19.19
N ALA A 342 30.69 -81.00 -18.39
CA ALA A 342 31.93 -81.14 -17.65
C ALA A 342 33.19 -80.82 -18.40
N GLY A 343 34.20 -80.35 -17.80
CA GLY A 343 35.57 -80.40 -18.25
C GLY A 343 36.44 -79.29 -17.68
N ASP A 344 37.15 -79.65 -16.71
CA ASP A 344 38.62 -79.48 -16.50
C ASP A 344 39.11 -78.12 -15.88
N ASP A 345 39.47 -78.28 -14.74
CA ASP A 345 40.84 -78.30 -14.13
C ASP A 345 41.62 -77.01 -14.04
N THR A 346 41.99 -76.75 -12.81
CA THR A 346 43.33 -76.44 -12.26
C THR A 346 43.83 -74.99 -12.27
N ALA A 347 44.18 -74.66 -11.04
CA ALA A 347 45.38 -73.89 -10.62
C ALA A 347 45.16 -72.33 -10.54
N ALA A 348 45.37 -71.81 -9.57
CA ALA A 348 46.33 -71.56 -8.50
C ALA A 348 45.94 -70.37 -7.72
N ARG A 349 45.66 -70.47 -6.48
CA ARG A 349 46.54 -70.20 -5.29
C ARG A 349 47.23 -68.87 -5.28
N ARG A 350 46.97 -68.24 -4.14
CA ARG A 350 47.86 -67.31 -3.37
C ARG A 350 47.67 -65.83 -3.76
N SER A 351 47.62 -64.89 -2.88
CA SER A 351 48.10 -64.79 -1.51
C SER A 351 47.51 -63.54 -0.87
N ARG A 352 47.13 -63.68 0.34
CA ARG A 352 47.59 -62.93 1.54
C ARG A 352 47.08 -61.51 1.70
N GLU A 353 46.39 -61.35 2.75
CA GLU A 353 46.82 -60.66 4.00
C GLU A 353 46.90 -59.16 3.83
N GLY A 354 46.33 -58.31 4.62
CA GLY A 354 46.02 -58.37 6.02
C GLY A 354 45.57 -57.01 6.48
N LEU A 355 45.00 -57.08 7.58
CA LEU A 355 45.04 -56.21 8.73
C LEU A 355 44.01 -55.06 8.80
N ALA A 356 43.09 -55.31 9.71
CA ALA A 356 42.44 -54.32 10.60
C ALA A 356 43.43 -53.98 11.78
N PRO A 357 43.05 -53.29 12.81
CA PRO A 357 42.22 -52.09 13.10
C PRO A 357 42.94 -51.10 14.03
N HIS A 358 42.38 -49.97 14.38
CA HIS A 358 42.53 -49.27 15.66
C HIS A 358 41.54 -48.11 15.68
N GLN A 359 40.51 -48.05 16.53
CA GLN A 359 40.41 -47.77 17.98
C GLN A 359 41.10 -46.47 18.43
N GLY A 360 40.35 -45.71 19.15
CA GLY A 360 40.77 -44.71 20.13
C GLY A 360 39.93 -43.44 20.06
N ASP A 361 38.87 -43.29 20.81
CA ASP A 361 38.77 -42.72 22.17
C ASP A 361 39.20 -41.24 22.19
N SER A 362 38.44 -40.33 22.61
CA SER A 362 37.88 -39.99 23.91
C SER A 362 37.63 -38.48 24.04
N LEU A 363 36.48 -38.14 24.57
CA LEU A 363 36.25 -37.25 25.72
C LEU A 363 36.88 -35.87 25.77
N SER A 364 36.04 -34.84 25.88
CA SER A 364 36.04 -33.86 26.99
C SER A 364 35.16 -32.67 26.62
N ALA A 365 33.96 -32.52 27.06
CA ALA A 365 33.49 -31.82 28.23
C ALA A 365 34.26 -30.53 28.58
N ARG A 366 33.58 -29.37 28.46
CA ARG A 366 33.57 -28.31 29.49
C ARG A 366 32.58 -27.22 29.15
N GLN A 367 31.63 -27.06 30.07
CA GLN A 367 30.78 -25.89 30.29
C GLN A 367 31.55 -24.86 31.22
N PRO A 368 30.87 -23.74 31.61
CA PRO A 368 31.27 -22.35 31.39
C PRO A 368 31.94 -21.69 32.60
N PRO A 369 32.14 -20.37 32.61
CA PRO A 369 31.55 -19.61 33.71
C PRO A 369 30.97 -18.23 33.32
N SER A 370 29.86 -17.93 33.84
CA SER A 370 29.28 -16.84 34.65
C SER A 370 30.18 -15.64 34.99
N SER A 371 29.56 -14.47 34.90
CA SER A 371 29.39 -13.39 35.89
C SER A 371 29.99 -12.01 35.59
N ARG A 372 29.10 -11.04 35.82
CA ARG A 372 29.30 -9.69 36.41
C ARG A 372 30.04 -8.63 35.57
N ARG A 373 29.44 -7.58 35.15
CA ARG A 373 28.85 -6.43 35.88
C ARG A 373 27.83 -5.73 35.01
#